data_3b9e36294587db950129edda5ecfd7ea
#
_entry.id   3b9e36294587db950129edda5ecfd7ea
#
_cell.length_a   1.000
_cell.length_b   1.000
_cell.length_c   1.000
_cell.angle_alpha   90.00
_cell.angle_beta   90.00
_cell.angle_gamma   90.00
#
_symmetry.space_group_name_H-M   'P 1'
#
loop_
_entity.id
_entity.type
_entity.pdbx_description
1 polymer ?
#
loop_
_entity_poly.entity_id
_entity_poly.type
_entity_poly.pdbx_seq_one_letter_code
_entity_poly.pdbx_strand_id
1 'polypeptide(L)'
;MLQVGSDFTRKGVDRSIEALASLPESLRHNTMLYVVGQDKPRNFEALAEKRGVRSNVHFFSGRNDVSELMAAADLLLHPAYQEAAGIVLLEAITAGLPVLTPAVCGYAHYIVDANCGEAIAEPFRQETLNEILRKALTQSSLRQAWAENARHYADTQDLYSLPEKAADIITGGLDG
;
A
#
# COMPACT_ATOMS: atom_id res chain seq x y z
N MET A 1 -2.88 -6.82 -7.19
CA MET A 1 -2.54 -6.02 -6.00
C MET A 1 -1.04 -6.06 -5.80
N LEU A 2 -0.44 -4.99 -5.28
CA LEU A 2 0.99 -4.87 -5.02
C LEU A 2 1.23 -4.54 -3.53
N GLN A 3 2.26 -5.12 -2.94
CA GLN A 3 2.83 -4.73 -1.65
C GLN A 3 4.35 -4.59 -1.80
N VAL A 4 4.91 -3.47 -1.35
CA VAL A 4 6.34 -3.15 -1.51
C VAL A 4 6.97 -2.81 -0.17
N GLY A 5 8.16 -3.35 0.08
CA GLY A 5 9.00 -3.04 1.22
C GLY A 5 9.59 -4.28 1.89
N SER A 6 10.76 -4.11 2.46
CA SER A 6 11.43 -5.12 3.30
C SER A 6 10.89 -5.10 4.73
N ASP A 7 11.27 -6.11 5.53
CA ASP A 7 10.68 -6.40 6.84
C ASP A 7 9.18 -6.79 6.70
N PHE A 8 8.94 -7.90 6.02
CA PHE A 8 7.61 -8.41 5.70
C PHE A 8 6.71 -8.55 6.94
N THR A 9 7.28 -8.85 8.10
CA THR A 9 6.55 -8.92 9.37
C THR A 9 6.01 -7.55 9.75
N ARG A 10 6.88 -6.53 9.82
CA ARG A 10 6.50 -5.16 10.19
C ARG A 10 5.56 -4.54 9.14
N LYS A 11 5.75 -4.89 7.86
CA LYS A 11 4.91 -4.42 6.74
C LYS A 11 3.56 -5.14 6.63
N GLY A 12 3.29 -6.13 7.49
CA GLY A 12 1.99 -6.79 7.56
C GLY A 12 1.66 -7.66 6.34
N VAL A 13 2.65 -8.37 5.80
CA VAL A 13 2.40 -9.31 4.68
C VAL A 13 1.42 -10.41 5.07
N ASP A 14 1.42 -10.83 6.33
CA ASP A 14 0.42 -11.74 6.90
C ASP A 14 -1.00 -11.16 6.81
N ARG A 15 -1.19 -9.88 7.14
CA ARG A 15 -2.48 -9.18 7.01
C ARG A 15 -2.97 -9.12 5.55
N SER A 16 -2.04 -8.95 4.60
CA SER A 16 -2.38 -8.97 3.17
C SER A 16 -2.81 -10.36 2.70
N ILE A 17 -2.13 -11.41 3.17
CA ILE A 17 -2.50 -12.80 2.88
C ILE A 17 -3.87 -13.13 3.48
N GLU A 18 -4.13 -12.73 4.73
CA GLU A 18 -5.44 -12.92 5.37
C GLU A 18 -6.55 -12.17 4.62
N ALA A 19 -6.29 -10.94 4.18
CA ALA A 19 -7.25 -10.17 3.40
C ALA A 19 -7.56 -10.83 2.05
N LEU A 20 -6.54 -11.31 1.34
CA LEU A 20 -6.70 -12.07 0.09
C LEU A 20 -7.51 -13.36 0.32
N ALA A 21 -7.20 -14.10 1.38
CA ALA A 21 -7.88 -15.35 1.72
C ALA A 21 -9.35 -15.13 2.10
N SER A 22 -9.71 -13.97 2.63
CA SER A 22 -11.08 -13.61 3.00
C SER A 22 -12.00 -13.31 1.81
N LEU A 23 -11.43 -13.12 0.62
CA LEU A 23 -12.22 -12.80 -0.59
C LEU A 23 -13.09 -13.99 -1.00
N PRO A 24 -14.32 -13.73 -1.48
CA PRO A 24 -15.11 -14.75 -2.16
C PRO A 24 -14.33 -15.42 -3.30
N GLU A 25 -14.59 -16.68 -3.54
CA GLU A 25 -13.85 -17.50 -4.51
C GLU A 25 -13.79 -16.86 -5.90
N SER A 26 -14.89 -16.28 -6.38
CA SER A 26 -14.97 -15.61 -7.68
C SER A 26 -14.04 -14.40 -7.82
N LEU A 27 -13.82 -13.65 -6.73
CA LEU A 27 -12.86 -12.55 -6.68
C LEU A 27 -11.45 -13.07 -6.50
N ARG A 28 -11.26 -14.03 -5.60
CA ARG A 28 -9.96 -14.60 -5.28
C ARG A 28 -9.27 -15.22 -6.49
N HIS A 29 -10.01 -15.95 -7.32
CA HIS A 29 -9.47 -16.53 -8.56
C HIS A 29 -8.85 -15.50 -9.52
N ASN A 30 -9.37 -14.28 -9.52
CA ASN A 30 -8.93 -13.20 -10.40
C ASN A 30 -8.02 -12.19 -9.68
N THR A 31 -7.58 -12.48 -8.45
CA THR A 31 -6.78 -11.56 -7.66
C THR A 31 -5.41 -12.16 -7.36
N MET A 32 -4.35 -11.44 -7.73
CA MET A 32 -2.97 -11.79 -7.41
C MET A 32 -2.39 -10.76 -6.44
N LEU A 33 -1.62 -11.23 -5.47
CA LEU A 33 -0.82 -10.41 -4.56
C LEU A 33 0.65 -10.58 -4.91
N TYR A 34 1.26 -9.51 -5.39
CA TYR A 34 2.70 -9.41 -5.64
C TYR A 34 3.36 -8.70 -4.47
N VAL A 35 4.28 -9.38 -3.80
CA VAL A 35 5.04 -8.86 -2.65
C VAL A 35 6.49 -8.67 -3.10
N VAL A 36 6.97 -7.44 -3.02
CA VAL A 36 8.33 -7.06 -3.46
C VAL A 36 9.14 -6.60 -2.25
N GLY A 37 10.25 -7.29 -1.96
CA GLY A 37 11.15 -6.94 -0.86
C GLY A 37 12.28 -7.95 -0.70
N GLN A 38 13.23 -7.65 0.18
CA GLN A 38 14.48 -8.45 0.29
C GLN A 38 14.42 -9.54 1.38
N ASP A 39 13.26 -9.76 2.00
CA ASP A 39 13.11 -10.76 3.05
C ASP A 39 12.92 -12.18 2.52
N LYS A 40 13.12 -13.15 3.42
CA LYS A 40 12.86 -14.55 3.14
C LYS A 40 11.36 -14.84 3.23
N PRO A 41 10.70 -15.28 2.15
CA PRO A 41 9.25 -15.42 2.11
C PRO A 41 8.71 -16.68 2.78
N ARG A 42 9.54 -17.62 3.20
CA ARG A 42 9.16 -18.98 3.62
C ARG A 42 7.99 -19.06 4.60
N ASN A 43 7.98 -18.20 5.63
CA ASN A 43 6.90 -18.22 6.63
C ASN A 43 5.57 -17.71 6.04
N PHE A 44 5.63 -16.73 5.15
CA PHE A 44 4.48 -16.18 4.46
C PHE A 44 3.95 -17.09 3.37
N GLU A 45 4.83 -17.81 2.68
CA GLU A 45 4.45 -18.89 1.76
C GLU A 45 3.71 -20.02 2.49
N ALA A 46 4.21 -20.44 3.65
CA ALA A 46 3.53 -21.41 4.50
C ALA A 46 2.16 -20.90 5.00
N LEU A 47 2.06 -19.62 5.33
CA LEU A 47 0.78 -19.01 5.68
C LEU A 47 -0.19 -19.00 4.50
N ALA A 48 0.27 -18.60 3.31
CA ALA A 48 -0.53 -18.60 2.10
C ALA A 48 -1.03 -20.01 1.73
N GLU A 49 -0.18 -21.02 1.90
CA GLU A 49 -0.57 -22.44 1.75
C GLU A 49 -1.67 -22.83 2.74
N LYS A 50 -1.46 -22.53 4.04
CA LYS A 50 -2.45 -22.80 5.10
C LYS A 50 -3.79 -22.14 4.84
N ARG A 51 -3.80 -20.96 4.20
CA ARG A 51 -5.01 -20.20 3.85
C ARG A 51 -5.60 -20.58 2.48
N GLY A 52 -4.97 -21.49 1.74
CA GLY A 52 -5.45 -21.94 0.43
C GLY A 52 -5.31 -20.87 -0.68
N VAL A 53 -4.35 -19.94 -0.53
CA VAL A 53 -4.11 -18.85 -1.49
C VAL A 53 -2.67 -18.83 -2.02
N ARG A 54 -1.91 -19.92 -1.88
CA ARG A 54 -0.50 -19.97 -2.29
C ARG A 54 -0.30 -19.63 -3.77
N SER A 55 -1.19 -20.10 -4.62
CA SER A 55 -1.15 -19.81 -6.07
C SER A 55 -1.42 -18.35 -6.43
N ASN A 56 -1.98 -17.59 -5.51
CA ASN A 56 -2.33 -16.18 -5.71
C ASN A 56 -1.29 -15.21 -5.12
N VAL A 57 -0.27 -15.73 -4.39
CA VAL A 57 0.75 -14.90 -3.74
C VAL A 57 2.11 -15.15 -4.38
N HIS A 58 2.72 -14.08 -4.90
CA HIS A 58 4.01 -14.12 -5.58
C HIS A 58 5.00 -13.21 -4.86
N PHE A 59 6.14 -13.76 -4.47
CA PHE A 59 7.21 -13.04 -3.82
C PHE A 59 8.35 -12.76 -4.80
N PHE A 60 8.79 -11.51 -4.83
CA PHE A 60 9.94 -11.07 -5.61
C PHE A 60 10.99 -10.47 -4.67
N SER A 61 12.26 -10.78 -4.91
CA SER A 61 13.37 -10.07 -4.27
C SER A 61 13.35 -8.59 -4.65
N GLY A 62 14.15 -7.76 -3.97
CA GLY A 62 14.24 -6.33 -4.30
C GLY A 62 14.49 -6.10 -5.80
N ARG A 63 13.73 -5.17 -6.38
CA ARG A 63 13.69 -4.85 -7.82
C ARG A 63 13.96 -3.36 -8.02
N ASN A 64 14.46 -3.01 -9.20
CA ASN A 64 14.70 -1.61 -9.60
C ASN A 64 13.54 -1.02 -10.43
N ASP A 65 12.58 -1.85 -10.86
CA ASP A 65 11.41 -1.49 -11.67
C ASP A 65 10.11 -1.41 -10.84
N VAL A 66 10.21 -1.00 -9.57
CA VAL A 66 9.05 -0.89 -8.67
C VAL A 66 8.03 0.12 -9.19
N SER A 67 8.48 1.22 -9.81
CA SER A 67 7.60 2.22 -10.43
C SER A 67 6.75 1.63 -11.57
N GLU A 68 7.32 0.75 -12.38
CA GLU A 68 6.61 0.06 -13.45
C GLU A 68 5.58 -0.94 -12.89
N LEU A 69 5.94 -1.64 -11.80
CA LEU A 69 5.00 -2.50 -11.10
C LEU A 69 3.85 -1.72 -10.47
N MET A 70 4.10 -0.54 -9.92
CA MET A 70 3.06 0.35 -9.40
C MET A 70 2.13 0.83 -10.51
N ALA A 71 2.68 1.23 -11.66
CA ALA A 71 1.89 1.66 -12.81
C ALA A 71 1.02 0.52 -13.40
N ALA A 72 1.45 -0.73 -13.26
CA ALA A 72 0.72 -1.90 -13.75
C ALA A 72 -0.26 -2.51 -12.72
N ALA A 73 -0.19 -2.10 -11.47
CA ALA A 73 -1.04 -2.63 -10.41
C ALA A 73 -2.40 -1.91 -10.34
N ASP A 74 -3.41 -2.58 -9.77
CA ASP A 74 -4.74 -1.99 -9.52
C ASP A 74 -4.87 -1.36 -8.14
N LEU A 75 -4.04 -1.80 -7.17
CA LEU A 75 -4.14 -1.42 -5.77
C LEU A 75 -2.83 -1.69 -5.03
N LEU A 76 -2.33 -0.71 -4.27
CA LEU A 76 -1.29 -0.93 -3.26
C LEU A 76 -1.94 -1.35 -1.95
N LEU A 77 -1.46 -2.46 -1.38
CA LEU A 77 -1.86 -2.95 -0.07
C LEU A 77 -0.67 -2.80 0.88
N HIS A 78 -0.79 -1.93 1.90
CA HIS A 78 0.31 -1.63 2.83
C HIS A 78 -0.16 -1.69 4.29
N PRO A 79 -0.60 -2.87 4.80
CA PRO A 79 -1.21 -3.01 6.11
C PRO A 79 -0.18 -3.13 7.24
N ALA A 80 0.79 -2.22 7.28
CA ALA A 80 1.90 -2.25 8.22
C ALA A 80 1.44 -2.22 9.69
N TYR A 81 2.17 -2.91 10.55
CA TYR A 81 2.01 -2.84 12.00
C TYR A 81 2.58 -1.54 12.56
N GLN A 82 3.68 -1.09 11.98
CA GLN A 82 4.36 0.17 12.30
C GLN A 82 5.05 0.71 11.06
N GLU A 83 4.87 2.01 10.82
CA GLU A 83 5.51 2.71 9.71
C GLU A 83 5.69 4.18 10.07
N ALA A 84 6.94 4.62 10.26
CA ALA A 84 7.23 5.99 10.68
C ALA A 84 6.85 7.02 9.61
N ALA A 85 7.17 6.75 8.36
CA ALA A 85 6.86 7.59 7.22
C ALA A 85 5.94 6.85 6.23
N GLY A 86 6.47 5.88 5.50
CA GLY A 86 5.75 5.16 4.45
C GLY A 86 5.91 5.84 3.09
N ILE A 87 7.16 6.10 2.67
CA ILE A 87 7.46 6.73 1.36
C ILE A 87 6.75 6.02 0.21
N VAL A 88 6.59 4.70 0.29
CA VAL A 88 5.87 3.89 -0.69
C VAL A 88 4.43 4.38 -0.95
N LEU A 89 3.81 5.07 0.02
CA LEU A 89 2.47 5.66 -0.15
C LEU A 89 2.51 6.86 -1.10
N LEU A 90 3.55 7.71 -0.99
CA LEU A 90 3.76 8.84 -1.91
C LEU A 90 4.14 8.35 -3.31
N GLU A 91 4.95 7.31 -3.41
CA GLU A 91 5.29 6.66 -4.67
C GLU A 91 4.03 6.12 -5.37
N ALA A 92 3.11 5.52 -4.61
CA ALA A 92 1.84 5.04 -5.13
C ALA A 92 0.94 6.19 -5.62
N ILE A 93 0.83 7.29 -4.87
CA ILE A 93 0.09 8.49 -5.29
C ILE A 93 0.64 8.99 -6.62
N THR A 94 1.96 9.11 -6.74
CA THR A 94 2.63 9.56 -7.97
C THR A 94 2.37 8.63 -9.16
N ALA A 95 2.30 7.33 -8.90
CA ALA A 95 1.96 6.34 -9.92
C ALA A 95 0.46 6.31 -10.28
N GLY A 96 -0.38 7.08 -9.60
CA GLY A 96 -1.83 7.01 -9.76
C GLY A 96 -2.43 5.69 -9.25
N LEU A 97 -1.77 5.05 -8.29
CA LEU A 97 -2.14 3.75 -7.74
C LEU A 97 -2.96 3.93 -6.45
N PRO A 98 -4.21 3.47 -6.39
CA PRO A 98 -5.01 3.48 -5.16
C PRO A 98 -4.35 2.72 -3.99
N VAL A 99 -4.57 3.17 -2.76
CA VAL A 99 -3.88 2.66 -1.57
C VAL A 99 -4.83 2.24 -0.46
N LEU A 100 -4.56 1.08 0.15
CA LEU A 100 -5.14 0.71 1.46
C LEU A 100 -4.01 0.60 2.48
N THR A 101 -4.10 1.37 3.56
CA THR A 101 -3.07 1.47 4.61
C THR A 101 -3.71 1.68 5.98
N PRO A 102 -3.08 1.28 7.11
CA PRO A 102 -3.51 1.72 8.43
C PRO A 102 -3.13 3.17 8.71
N ALA A 103 -3.91 3.85 9.54
CA ALA A 103 -3.64 5.22 9.97
C ALA A 103 -2.36 5.38 10.81
N VAL A 104 -1.77 4.28 11.30
CA VAL A 104 -0.48 4.28 11.98
C VAL A 104 0.70 4.63 11.06
N CYS A 105 0.54 4.55 9.76
CA CYS A 105 1.55 4.97 8.79
C CYS A 105 1.63 6.50 8.76
N GLY A 106 2.82 7.07 8.92
CA GLY A 106 3.00 8.53 9.03
C GLY A 106 2.42 9.30 7.84
N TYR A 107 2.56 8.78 6.64
CA TYR A 107 2.02 9.41 5.41
C TYR A 107 0.62 8.93 5.03
N ALA A 108 -0.10 8.23 5.92
CA ALA A 108 -1.48 7.81 5.65
C ALA A 108 -2.44 8.99 5.43
N HIS A 109 -2.16 10.17 6.04
CA HIS A 109 -2.96 11.37 5.84
C HIS A 109 -2.98 11.83 4.38
N TYR A 110 -1.89 11.64 3.61
CA TYR A 110 -1.87 11.97 2.18
C TYR A 110 -2.87 11.14 1.37
N ILE A 111 -3.13 9.89 1.78
CA ILE A 111 -4.13 9.04 1.13
C ILE A 111 -5.55 9.59 1.34
N VAL A 112 -5.81 10.09 2.56
CA VAL A 112 -7.09 10.71 2.93
C VAL A 112 -7.25 12.06 2.21
N ASP A 113 -6.23 12.91 2.27
CA ASP A 113 -6.25 14.26 1.66
C ASP A 113 -6.41 14.19 0.14
N ALA A 114 -5.73 13.23 -0.50
CA ALA A 114 -5.87 12.97 -1.92
C ALA A 114 -7.17 12.24 -2.29
N ASN A 115 -7.91 11.68 -1.32
CA ASN A 115 -9.05 10.80 -1.56
C ASN A 115 -8.73 9.71 -2.60
N CYS A 116 -7.57 9.04 -2.43
CA CYS A 116 -7.03 8.08 -3.39
C CYS A 116 -6.94 6.64 -2.83
N GLY A 117 -7.71 6.37 -1.78
CA GLY A 117 -7.73 5.09 -1.09
C GLY A 117 -8.39 5.21 0.28
N GLU A 118 -8.01 4.30 1.18
CA GLU A 118 -8.53 4.29 2.55
C GLU A 118 -7.40 4.16 3.58
N ALA A 119 -7.43 5.01 4.62
CA ALA A 119 -6.62 4.87 5.81
C ALA A 119 -7.46 4.24 6.93
N ILE A 120 -7.14 3.00 7.30
CA ILE A 120 -7.89 2.21 8.30
C ILE A 120 -7.57 2.77 9.68
N ALA A 121 -8.61 3.19 10.40
CA ALA A 121 -8.48 3.77 11.74
C ALA A 121 -7.90 2.78 12.76
N GLU A 122 -7.20 3.32 13.76
CA GLU A 122 -6.73 2.56 14.91
C GLU A 122 -7.85 2.42 15.98
N PRO A 123 -7.91 1.31 16.70
CA PRO A 123 -7.06 0.12 16.55
C PRO A 123 -7.37 -0.65 15.27
N PHE A 124 -6.31 -1.06 14.56
CA PHE A 124 -6.44 -1.82 13.33
C PHE A 124 -7.28 -3.09 13.53
N ARG A 125 -8.20 -3.34 12.61
CA ARG A 125 -9.01 -4.56 12.57
C ARG A 125 -8.90 -5.22 11.20
N GLN A 126 -8.55 -6.50 11.20
CA GLN A 126 -8.42 -7.28 9.97
C GLN A 126 -9.71 -7.32 9.16
N GLU A 127 -10.86 -7.43 9.85
CA GLU A 127 -12.17 -7.45 9.21
C GLU A 127 -12.46 -6.17 8.42
N THR A 128 -12.04 -5.02 8.95
CA THR A 128 -12.16 -3.72 8.25
C THR A 128 -11.34 -3.70 6.97
N LEU A 129 -10.08 -4.17 7.02
CA LEU A 129 -9.26 -4.32 5.81
C LEU A 129 -9.92 -5.24 4.79
N ASN A 130 -10.44 -6.40 5.24
CA ASN A 130 -11.08 -7.39 4.38
C ASN A 130 -12.31 -6.80 3.65
N GLU A 131 -13.14 -6.04 4.37
CA GLU A 131 -14.34 -5.40 3.83
C GLU A 131 -13.98 -4.32 2.80
N ILE A 132 -13.02 -3.44 3.14
CA ILE A 132 -12.56 -2.37 2.24
C ILE A 132 -11.91 -2.96 0.99
N LEU A 133 -11.07 -3.98 1.15
CA LEU A 133 -10.46 -4.67 0.02
C LEU A 133 -11.52 -5.28 -0.91
N ARG A 134 -12.50 -6.01 -0.35
CA ARG A 134 -13.59 -6.57 -1.13
C ARG A 134 -14.37 -5.49 -1.87
N LYS A 135 -14.71 -4.38 -1.22
CA LYS A 135 -15.38 -3.22 -1.83
C LYS A 135 -14.53 -2.65 -2.99
N ALA A 136 -13.25 -2.40 -2.74
CA ALA A 136 -12.34 -1.88 -3.74
C ALA A 136 -12.21 -2.80 -4.97
N LEU A 137 -12.17 -4.11 -4.80
CA LEU A 137 -12.06 -5.06 -5.89
C LEU A 137 -13.37 -5.27 -6.65
N THR A 138 -14.52 -5.12 -6.01
CA THR A 138 -15.84 -5.26 -6.68
C THR A 138 -16.30 -4.00 -7.40
N GLN A 139 -15.83 -2.82 -6.98
CA GLN A 139 -16.26 -1.53 -7.53
C GLN A 139 -15.13 -0.92 -8.37
N SER A 140 -15.10 -1.24 -9.66
CA SER A 140 -14.08 -0.69 -10.58
C SER A 140 -14.14 0.84 -10.69
N SER A 141 -15.34 1.43 -10.66
CA SER A 141 -15.54 2.88 -10.66
C SER A 141 -14.91 3.57 -9.44
N LEU A 142 -14.94 2.92 -8.27
CA LEU A 142 -14.28 3.44 -7.07
C LEU A 142 -12.76 3.48 -7.24
N ARG A 143 -12.16 2.38 -7.76
CA ARG A 143 -10.71 2.36 -8.01
C ARG A 143 -10.29 3.37 -9.08
N GLN A 144 -11.11 3.53 -10.13
CA GLN A 144 -10.87 4.54 -11.17
C GLN A 144 -10.88 5.96 -10.58
N ALA A 145 -11.89 6.28 -9.76
CA ALA A 145 -11.95 7.58 -9.09
C ALA A 145 -10.75 7.82 -8.16
N TRP A 146 -10.35 6.81 -7.39
CA TRP A 146 -9.15 6.89 -6.56
C TRP A 146 -7.87 7.10 -7.38
N ALA A 147 -7.74 6.41 -8.51
CA ALA A 147 -6.58 6.56 -9.39
C ALA A 147 -6.53 7.96 -10.05
N GLU A 148 -7.66 8.52 -10.46
CA GLU A 148 -7.77 9.87 -10.99
C GLU A 148 -7.42 10.92 -9.91
N ASN A 149 -7.95 10.76 -8.71
CA ASN A 149 -7.65 11.62 -7.57
C ASN A 149 -6.15 11.58 -7.20
N ALA A 150 -5.52 10.40 -7.19
CA ALA A 150 -4.10 10.25 -6.94
C ALA A 150 -3.26 11.05 -7.95
N ARG A 151 -3.53 10.93 -9.24
CA ARG A 151 -2.83 11.67 -10.30
C ARG A 151 -3.03 13.17 -10.14
N HIS A 152 -4.28 13.62 -9.94
CA HIS A 152 -4.58 15.03 -9.72
C HIS A 152 -3.85 15.60 -8.50
N TYR A 153 -3.79 14.84 -7.42
CA TYR A 153 -3.07 15.25 -6.21
C TYR A 153 -1.56 15.33 -6.46
N ALA A 154 -0.97 14.36 -7.16
CA ALA A 154 0.44 14.38 -7.53
C ALA A 154 0.81 15.56 -8.43
N ASP A 155 -0.09 15.96 -9.35
CA ASP A 155 0.13 17.09 -10.27
C ASP A 155 0.01 18.46 -9.55
N THR A 156 -0.71 18.53 -8.43
CA THR A 156 -1.03 19.78 -7.74
C THR A 156 -0.26 19.98 -6.44
N GLN A 157 0.29 18.92 -5.86
CA GLN A 157 1.02 18.95 -4.59
C GLN A 157 2.49 18.61 -4.78
N ASP A 158 3.32 19.32 -4.08
CA ASP A 158 4.75 19.06 -4.03
C ASP A 158 5.05 17.96 -3.00
N LEU A 159 5.04 16.71 -3.46
CA LEU A 159 5.26 15.52 -2.63
C LEU A 159 6.75 15.25 -2.33
N TYR A 160 7.67 15.88 -3.04
CA TYR A 160 9.10 15.54 -3.01
C TYR A 160 9.99 16.58 -2.33
N SER A 161 9.57 17.83 -2.18
CA SER A 161 10.38 18.88 -1.56
C SER A 161 10.29 18.93 -0.02
N LEU A 162 9.61 18.00 0.62
CA LEU A 162 9.51 17.93 2.09
C LEU A 162 10.87 17.86 2.79
N PRO A 163 11.87 17.09 2.32
CA PRO A 163 13.21 17.10 2.91
C PRO A 163 13.92 18.45 2.73
N GLU A 164 13.74 19.11 1.59
CA GLU A 164 14.32 20.42 1.29
C GLU A 164 13.67 21.51 2.15
N LYS A 165 12.34 21.53 2.25
CA LYS A 165 11.60 22.44 3.12
C LYS A 165 11.95 22.25 4.61
N ALA A 166 12.14 21.00 5.05
CA ALA A 166 12.58 20.73 6.41
C ALA A 166 14.01 21.23 6.65
N ALA A 167 14.92 21.10 5.68
CA ALA A 167 16.28 21.62 5.72
C ALA A 167 16.26 23.17 5.78
N ASP A 168 15.44 23.83 4.98
CA ASP A 168 15.29 25.29 4.96
C ASP A 168 14.76 25.83 6.29
N ILE A 169 13.80 25.15 6.93
CA ILE A 169 13.28 25.54 8.24
C ILE A 169 14.39 25.40 9.31
N ILE A 170 15.19 24.33 9.26
CA ILE A 170 16.27 24.08 10.21
C ILE A 170 17.39 25.12 10.02
N THR A 171 17.76 25.42 8.79
CA THR A 171 18.84 26.37 8.48
C THR A 171 18.40 27.83 8.61
N GLY A 172 17.18 28.16 8.19
CA GLY A 172 16.61 29.52 8.36
C GLY A 172 16.29 29.92 9.81
N GLY A 173 16.18 28.93 10.72
CA GLY A 173 16.04 29.16 12.16
C GLY A 173 17.37 29.40 12.90
N LEU A 174 18.52 29.29 12.23
CA LEU A 174 19.84 29.54 12.78
C LEU A 174 20.37 30.96 12.54
N ASP A 175 19.68 31.77 11.71
CA ASP A 175 20.04 33.14 11.35
C ASP A 175 19.20 34.21 12.11
N GLY A 176 18.59 33.84 13.26
CA GLY A 176 17.79 34.74 14.09
C GLY A 176 18.34 34.94 15.51
#